data_13412b191fae6746bccda9782556db74
#
_entry.id   13412b191fae6746bccda9782556db74
#
_cell.length_a   1.000
_cell.length_b   1.000
_cell.length_c   1.000
_cell.angle_alpha   90.00
_cell.angle_beta   90.00
_cell.angle_gamma   90.00
#
_symmetry.space_group_name_H-M   'P 1'
#
loop_
_entity.id
_entity.type
_entity.pdbx_description
1 polymer ?
#
loop_
_entity_poly.entity_id
_entity_poly.type
_entity_poly.pdbx_seq_one_letter_code
_entity_poly.pdbx_strand_id
1 'polypeptide(L)'
;MSLLLGVTRVQAQPLHDIIDTFIVTAQGESSSSQSALLDDYGFARRVYLDLTGRIPAVSEVLEFVGDGDLQKREALVERLLASPAYARHMQYTFDVMFMERLPKKHVPPEEFQTYLRKSFSENKPYNRLATEILTADGSVPELRAAS
;
A
#
# COMPACT_ATOMS: atom_id res chain seq x y z
N MET A 1 34.18 -0.35 41.93
CA MET A 1 34.61 -0.13 40.53
C MET A 1 33.65 -0.94 39.64
N SER A 2 32.51 -0.29 39.27
CA SER A 2 31.46 -0.94 38.49
C SER A 2 31.70 -0.68 36.99
N LEU A 3 31.92 -1.76 36.23
CA LEU A 3 31.96 -1.70 34.76
C LEU A 3 30.51 -1.70 34.23
N LEU A 4 30.10 -0.58 33.65
CA LEU A 4 28.88 -0.48 32.83
C LEU A 4 29.20 -1.04 31.44
N LEU A 5 28.75 -2.27 31.17
CA LEU A 5 28.72 -2.85 29.81
C LEU A 5 27.65 -2.11 28.99
N GLY A 6 28.11 -1.22 28.11
CA GLY A 6 27.26 -0.58 27.14
C GLY A 6 26.74 -1.60 26.12
N VAL A 7 25.45 -1.90 26.19
CA VAL A 7 24.76 -2.69 25.16
C VAL A 7 24.57 -1.79 23.95
N THR A 8 25.44 -1.90 22.95
CA THR A 8 25.22 -1.31 21.62
C THR A 8 24.02 -2.01 20.97
N ARG A 9 22.89 -1.30 20.86
CA ARG A 9 21.76 -1.75 20.03
C ARG A 9 22.24 -1.74 18.57
N VAL A 10 22.41 -2.92 18.01
CA VAL A 10 22.53 -3.07 16.55
C VAL A 10 21.16 -2.71 15.97
N GLN A 11 21.06 -1.55 15.36
CA GLN A 11 19.86 -1.11 14.66
C GLN A 11 19.88 -1.86 13.32
N ALA A 12 18.89 -2.75 13.13
CA ALA A 12 18.76 -3.45 11.87
C ALA A 12 18.49 -2.42 10.75
N GLN A 13 19.25 -2.53 9.64
CA GLN A 13 19.00 -1.69 8.47
C GLN A 13 17.59 -1.93 7.94
N PRO A 14 16.87 -0.87 7.52
CA PRO A 14 15.58 -1.02 6.88
C PRO A 14 15.68 -1.92 5.65
N LEU A 15 14.65 -2.76 5.44
CA LEU A 15 14.67 -3.76 4.36
C LEU A 15 14.85 -3.12 2.98
N HIS A 16 14.30 -1.92 2.75
CA HIS A 16 14.45 -1.20 1.49
C HIS A 16 15.90 -0.82 1.21
N ASP A 17 16.70 -0.38 2.21
CA ASP A 17 18.11 -0.06 2.02
C ASP A 17 18.92 -1.28 1.60
N ILE A 18 18.57 -2.45 2.15
CA ILE A 18 19.21 -3.72 1.79
C ILE A 18 18.87 -4.07 0.33
N ILE A 19 17.62 -3.95 -0.06
CA ILE A 19 17.16 -4.21 -1.44
C ILE A 19 17.83 -3.25 -2.41
N ASP A 20 17.87 -1.96 -2.12
CA ASP A 20 18.50 -0.95 -2.97
C ASP A 20 19.98 -1.23 -3.15
N THR A 21 20.68 -1.64 -2.09
CA THR A 21 22.10 -2.03 -2.15
C THR A 21 22.30 -3.23 -3.08
N PHE A 22 21.44 -4.25 -3.02
CA PHE A 22 21.52 -5.39 -3.93
C PHE A 22 21.26 -5.01 -5.38
N ILE A 23 20.28 -4.16 -5.65
CA ILE A 23 19.95 -3.68 -7.00
C ILE A 23 21.13 -2.90 -7.57
N VAL A 24 21.67 -1.93 -6.84
CA VAL A 24 22.81 -1.10 -7.27
C VAL A 24 24.04 -1.98 -7.54
N THR A 25 24.31 -2.95 -6.65
CA THR A 25 25.44 -3.87 -6.82
C THR A 25 25.29 -4.77 -8.04
N ALA A 26 24.07 -5.26 -8.31
CA ALA A 26 23.79 -6.11 -9.46
C ALA A 26 23.83 -5.36 -10.79
N GLN A 27 23.53 -4.06 -10.81
CA GLN A 27 23.58 -3.22 -12.01
C GLN A 27 25.03 -2.86 -12.45
N GLY A 28 26.01 -2.94 -11.54
CA GLY A 28 27.42 -2.65 -11.81
C GLY A 28 27.63 -1.28 -12.45
N GLU A 29 28.72 -1.13 -13.22
CA GLU A 29 29.06 0.11 -13.93
C GLU A 29 28.11 0.46 -15.11
N SER A 30 27.18 -0.42 -15.45
CA SER A 30 26.13 -0.19 -16.46
C SER A 30 25.02 0.76 -15.98
N SER A 31 25.16 1.37 -14.82
CA SER A 31 24.18 2.26 -14.19
C SER A 31 23.95 3.61 -14.91
N SER A 32 24.40 3.77 -16.14
CA SER A 32 24.20 4.98 -16.95
C SER A 32 22.74 5.25 -17.34
N SER A 33 21.80 4.41 -16.91
CA SER A 33 20.37 4.50 -17.25
C SER A 33 19.44 4.61 -16.03
N GLN A 34 19.90 5.20 -14.93
CA GLN A 34 18.92 5.58 -13.89
C GLN A 34 18.02 6.69 -14.44
N SER A 35 16.74 6.37 -14.63
CA SER A 35 15.74 7.36 -15.00
C SER A 35 15.72 8.48 -13.95
N ALA A 36 15.66 9.72 -14.41
CA ALA A 36 15.49 10.85 -13.50
C ALA A 36 14.25 10.64 -12.61
N LEU A 37 14.36 11.04 -11.35
CA LEU A 37 13.20 11.04 -10.46
C LEU A 37 12.09 11.93 -11.05
N LEU A 38 10.85 11.47 -10.94
CA LEU A 38 9.69 12.25 -11.36
C LEU A 38 9.66 13.60 -10.62
N ASP A 39 9.26 14.63 -11.34
CA ASP A 39 8.90 15.91 -10.72
C ASP A 39 7.67 15.75 -9.81
N ASP A 40 7.35 16.78 -9.05
CA ASP A 40 6.25 16.71 -8.10
C ASP A 40 4.88 16.58 -8.77
N TYR A 41 4.69 17.13 -9.98
CA TYR A 41 3.46 16.95 -10.75
C TYR A 41 3.27 15.50 -11.17
N GLY A 42 4.31 14.90 -11.74
CA GLY A 42 4.31 13.49 -12.16
C GLY A 42 4.15 12.55 -10.97
N PHE A 43 4.84 12.83 -9.85
CA PHE A 43 4.73 12.07 -8.61
C PHE A 43 3.29 12.11 -8.06
N ALA A 44 2.70 13.29 -7.88
CA ALA A 44 1.34 13.42 -7.38
C ALA A 44 0.35 12.65 -8.27
N ARG A 45 0.43 12.83 -9.59
CA ARG A 45 -0.45 12.13 -10.53
C ARG A 45 -0.37 10.61 -10.38
N ARG A 46 0.85 10.03 -10.30
CA ARG A 46 1.04 8.59 -10.16
C ARG A 46 0.50 8.07 -8.84
N VAL A 47 0.87 8.70 -7.73
CA VAL A 47 0.47 8.25 -6.40
C VAL A 47 -1.06 8.29 -6.23
N TYR A 48 -1.74 9.33 -6.74
CA TYR A 48 -3.20 9.37 -6.73
C TYR A 48 -3.82 8.24 -7.56
N LEU A 49 -3.30 7.98 -8.75
CA LEU A 49 -3.80 6.89 -9.60
C LEU A 49 -3.57 5.53 -8.94
N ASP A 50 -2.39 5.29 -8.41
CA ASP A 50 -2.02 3.99 -7.84
C ASP A 50 -2.78 3.71 -6.54
N LEU A 51 -2.97 4.72 -5.68
CA LEU A 51 -3.61 4.53 -4.38
C LEU A 51 -5.13 4.75 -4.40
N THR A 52 -5.65 5.62 -5.24
CA THR A 52 -7.08 5.98 -5.21
C THR A 52 -7.85 5.71 -6.50
N GLY A 53 -7.15 5.28 -7.56
CA GLY A 53 -7.74 5.01 -8.87
C GLY A 53 -8.23 6.25 -9.62
N ARG A 54 -7.91 7.46 -9.15
CA ARG A 54 -8.32 8.72 -9.78
C ARG A 54 -7.13 9.66 -9.98
N ILE A 55 -7.24 10.57 -10.91
CA ILE A 55 -6.31 11.70 -11.02
C ILE A 55 -6.60 12.73 -9.92
N PRO A 56 -5.58 13.42 -9.41
CA PRO A 56 -5.78 14.50 -8.44
C PRO A 56 -6.53 15.68 -9.06
N ALA A 57 -7.28 16.43 -8.24
CA ALA A 57 -7.82 17.72 -8.65
C ALA A 57 -6.70 18.75 -8.79
N VAL A 58 -6.94 19.78 -9.59
CA VAL A 58 -5.94 20.86 -9.80
C VAL A 58 -5.53 21.51 -8.47
N SER A 59 -6.48 21.74 -7.57
CA SER A 59 -6.20 22.29 -6.23
C SER A 59 -5.32 21.39 -5.39
N GLU A 60 -5.54 20.06 -5.42
CA GLU A 60 -4.72 19.08 -4.70
C GLU A 60 -3.27 19.07 -5.22
N VAL A 61 -3.09 19.22 -6.53
CA VAL A 61 -1.76 19.27 -7.14
C VAL A 61 -1.05 20.57 -6.78
N LEU A 62 -1.72 21.72 -6.89
CA LEU A 62 -1.13 23.01 -6.58
C LEU A 62 -0.74 23.13 -5.11
N GLU A 63 -1.58 22.63 -4.20
CA GLU A 63 -1.27 22.55 -2.77
C GLU A 63 -0.01 21.72 -2.53
N PHE A 64 0.07 20.52 -3.11
CA PHE A 64 1.21 19.63 -2.95
C PHE A 64 2.51 20.21 -3.55
N VAL A 65 2.45 20.79 -4.75
CA VAL A 65 3.65 21.34 -5.40
C VAL A 65 4.13 22.60 -4.67
N GLY A 66 3.20 23.42 -4.16
CA GLY A 66 3.52 24.63 -3.39
C GLY A 66 4.02 24.37 -1.97
N ASP A 67 3.90 23.14 -1.47
CA ASP A 67 4.42 22.76 -0.17
C ASP A 67 5.96 22.68 -0.21
N GLY A 68 6.61 23.41 0.68
CA GLY A 68 8.08 23.44 0.83
C GLY A 68 8.65 22.35 1.73
N ASP A 69 7.82 21.46 2.30
CA ASP A 69 8.28 20.40 3.18
C ASP A 69 9.06 19.34 2.40
N LEU A 70 10.24 18.97 2.88
CA LEU A 70 11.07 17.93 2.29
C LEU A 70 10.42 16.53 2.38
N GLN A 71 9.52 16.33 3.34
CA GLN A 71 8.81 15.07 3.54
C GLN A 71 7.40 15.06 2.91
N LYS A 72 7.05 16.07 2.10
CA LYS A 72 5.72 16.20 1.49
C LYS A 72 5.29 14.98 0.68
N ARG A 73 6.22 14.28 0.03
CA ARG A 73 5.91 13.06 -0.75
C ARG A 73 5.45 11.93 0.15
N GLU A 74 6.14 11.69 1.26
CA GLU A 74 5.77 10.70 2.25
C GLU A 74 4.43 11.07 2.91
N ALA A 75 4.28 12.32 3.33
CA ALA A 75 3.03 12.82 3.90
C ALA A 75 1.83 12.68 2.95
N LEU A 76 2.03 12.88 1.64
CA LEU A 76 0.98 12.65 0.64
C LEU A 76 0.60 11.18 0.57
N VAL A 77 1.57 10.26 0.55
CA VAL A 77 1.31 8.81 0.52
C VAL A 77 0.51 8.39 1.75
N GLU A 78 0.95 8.77 2.96
CA GLU A 78 0.25 8.45 4.21
C GLU A 78 -1.18 8.99 4.23
N ARG A 79 -1.39 10.23 3.79
CA ARG A 79 -2.71 10.84 3.69
C ARG A 79 -3.63 10.05 2.75
N LEU A 80 -3.13 9.61 1.60
CA LEU A 80 -3.92 8.85 0.64
C LEU A 80 -4.21 7.44 1.13
N LEU A 81 -3.27 6.76 1.78
CA LEU A 81 -3.47 5.44 2.39
C LEU A 81 -4.54 5.47 3.48
N ALA A 82 -4.62 6.54 4.26
CA ALA A 82 -5.66 6.74 5.27
C ALA A 82 -7.04 7.15 4.69
N SER A 83 -7.13 7.40 3.38
CA SER A 83 -8.35 7.93 2.78
C SER A 83 -9.38 6.83 2.50
N PRO A 84 -10.71 7.15 2.59
CA PRO A 84 -11.75 6.23 2.14
C PRO A 84 -11.67 5.90 0.64
N ALA A 85 -11.00 6.74 -0.15
CA ALA A 85 -10.80 6.51 -1.58
C ALA A 85 -9.84 5.33 -1.82
N TYR A 86 -8.79 5.20 -1.02
CA TYR A 86 -7.90 4.05 -1.03
C TYR A 86 -8.64 2.74 -0.75
N ALA A 87 -9.41 2.70 0.33
CA ALA A 87 -10.15 1.49 0.69
C ALA A 87 -11.14 1.06 -0.41
N ARG A 88 -11.81 2.02 -1.09
CA ARG A 88 -12.69 1.73 -2.23
C ARG A 88 -11.91 1.24 -3.45
N HIS A 89 -10.77 1.85 -3.75
CA HIS A 89 -9.94 1.46 -4.89
C HIS A 89 -9.38 0.05 -4.70
N MET A 90 -8.84 -0.25 -3.52
CA MET A 90 -8.32 -1.58 -3.19
C MET A 90 -9.43 -2.62 -3.14
N GLN A 91 -10.60 -2.31 -2.58
CA GLN A 91 -11.78 -3.19 -2.63
C GLN A 91 -12.09 -3.58 -4.07
N TYR A 92 -12.18 -2.61 -4.98
CA TYR A 92 -12.48 -2.88 -6.38
C TYR A 92 -11.40 -3.72 -7.06
N THR A 93 -10.14 -3.38 -6.85
CA THR A 93 -8.98 -4.08 -7.43
C THR A 93 -8.94 -5.54 -6.99
N PHE A 94 -9.11 -5.79 -5.69
CA PHE A 94 -9.09 -7.15 -5.15
C PHE A 94 -10.35 -7.94 -5.47
N ASP A 95 -11.52 -7.29 -5.54
CA ASP A 95 -12.75 -7.94 -5.99
C ASP A 95 -12.60 -8.46 -7.43
N VAL A 96 -12.04 -7.65 -8.32
CA VAL A 96 -11.75 -8.07 -9.71
C VAL A 96 -10.70 -9.18 -9.75
N MET A 97 -9.65 -9.09 -8.94
CA MET A 97 -8.58 -10.09 -8.89
C MET A 97 -9.05 -11.45 -8.39
N PHE A 98 -9.88 -11.49 -7.34
CA PHE A 98 -10.35 -12.74 -6.73
C PHE A 98 -11.57 -13.32 -7.42
N MET A 99 -12.47 -12.48 -7.92
CA MET A 99 -13.76 -12.92 -8.42
C MET A 99 -13.90 -12.83 -9.96
N GLU A 100 -12.88 -12.31 -10.67
CA GLU A 100 -12.82 -12.24 -12.14
C GLU A 100 -14.12 -11.71 -12.82
N ARG A 101 -14.95 -10.95 -12.07
CA ARG A 101 -16.29 -10.51 -12.48
C ARG A 101 -17.26 -11.66 -12.81
N LEU A 102 -16.98 -12.86 -12.33
CA LEU A 102 -17.87 -14.00 -12.55
C LEU A 102 -19.11 -13.92 -11.65
N PRO A 103 -20.26 -14.46 -12.11
CA PRO A 103 -21.45 -14.55 -11.27
C PRO A 103 -21.19 -15.45 -10.08
N LYS A 104 -21.53 -14.96 -8.89
CA LYS A 104 -21.21 -15.60 -7.61
C LYS A 104 -22.18 -16.73 -7.30
N LYS A 105 -21.63 -17.86 -6.86
CA LYS A 105 -22.43 -19.04 -6.53
C LYS A 105 -22.84 -19.10 -5.04
N HIS A 106 -22.02 -18.59 -4.13
CA HIS A 106 -22.18 -18.87 -2.70
C HIS A 106 -22.17 -17.64 -1.78
N VAL A 107 -21.51 -16.54 -2.17
CA VAL A 107 -21.44 -15.31 -1.37
C VAL A 107 -22.03 -14.13 -2.15
N PRO A 108 -22.93 -13.34 -1.53
CA PRO A 108 -23.42 -12.13 -2.16
C PRO A 108 -22.27 -11.16 -2.48
N PRO A 109 -22.25 -10.57 -3.70
CA PRO A 109 -21.20 -9.63 -4.11
C PRO A 109 -20.94 -8.52 -3.11
N GLU A 110 -21.97 -7.98 -2.55
CA GLU A 110 -21.96 -6.83 -1.66
C GLU A 110 -21.31 -7.16 -0.31
N GLU A 111 -21.46 -8.40 0.17
CA GLU A 111 -20.85 -8.84 1.42
C GLU A 111 -19.33 -8.95 1.28
N PHE A 112 -18.83 -9.58 0.21
CA PHE A 112 -17.40 -9.68 -0.05
C PHE A 112 -16.76 -8.31 -0.28
N GLN A 113 -17.42 -7.44 -1.04
CA GLN A 113 -16.96 -6.07 -1.26
C GLN A 113 -16.91 -5.27 0.06
N THR A 114 -17.89 -5.46 0.93
CA THR A 114 -17.92 -4.83 2.26
C THR A 114 -16.79 -5.33 3.15
N TYR A 115 -16.56 -6.65 3.15
CA TYR A 115 -15.43 -7.26 3.86
C TYR A 115 -14.09 -6.72 3.38
N LEU A 116 -13.85 -6.66 2.07
CA LEU A 116 -12.62 -6.11 1.50
C LEU A 116 -12.45 -4.63 1.87
N ARG A 117 -13.50 -3.82 1.69
CA ARG A 117 -13.45 -2.38 2.02
C ARG A 117 -13.12 -2.14 3.49
N LYS A 118 -13.76 -2.89 4.39
CA LYS A 118 -13.45 -2.84 5.82
C LYS A 118 -12.00 -3.23 6.09
N SER A 119 -11.53 -4.33 5.50
CA SER A 119 -10.15 -4.81 5.67
C SER A 119 -9.10 -3.76 5.26
N PHE A 120 -9.32 -3.07 4.13
CA PHE A 120 -8.41 -2.01 3.68
C PHE A 120 -8.54 -0.72 4.49
N SER A 121 -9.75 -0.36 4.94
CA SER A 121 -9.95 0.82 5.79
C SER A 121 -9.31 0.68 7.19
N GLU A 122 -9.23 -0.55 7.69
CA GLU A 122 -8.60 -0.90 8.97
C GLU A 122 -7.10 -1.23 8.82
N ASN A 123 -6.55 -1.08 7.61
CA ASN A 123 -5.17 -1.44 7.29
C ASN A 123 -4.82 -2.87 7.76
N LYS A 124 -5.74 -3.84 7.49
CA LYS A 124 -5.54 -5.24 7.88
C LYS A 124 -4.26 -5.79 7.24
N PRO A 125 -3.35 -6.41 8.00
CA PRO A 125 -2.14 -7.02 7.46
C PRO A 125 -2.47 -8.05 6.36
N TYR A 126 -1.74 -8.01 5.25
CA TYR A 126 -2.02 -8.84 4.07
C TYR A 126 -2.00 -10.34 4.37
N ASN A 127 -1.06 -10.81 5.21
CA ASN A 127 -1.02 -12.20 5.64
C ASN A 127 -2.30 -12.62 6.36
N ARG A 128 -2.87 -11.74 7.19
CA ARG A 128 -4.14 -12.01 7.86
C ARG A 128 -5.31 -12.02 6.86
N LEU A 129 -5.37 -11.06 5.94
CA LEU A 129 -6.38 -11.03 4.88
C LEU A 129 -6.35 -12.33 4.05
N ALA A 130 -5.16 -12.74 3.60
CA ALA A 130 -4.98 -13.96 2.83
C ALA A 130 -5.40 -15.21 3.62
N THR A 131 -5.01 -15.31 4.90
CA THR A 131 -5.40 -16.43 5.75
C THR A 131 -6.92 -16.50 5.91
N GLU A 132 -7.57 -15.38 6.22
CA GLU A 132 -9.03 -15.32 6.39
C GLU A 132 -9.77 -15.77 5.12
N ILE A 133 -9.32 -15.34 3.94
CA ILE A 133 -9.94 -15.75 2.65
C ILE A 133 -9.71 -17.23 2.36
N LEU A 134 -8.51 -17.76 2.61
CA LEU A 134 -8.18 -19.15 2.29
C LEU A 134 -8.77 -20.15 3.28
N THR A 135 -9.07 -19.75 4.52
CA THR A 135 -9.59 -20.62 5.57
C THR A 135 -11.08 -20.39 5.86
N ALA A 136 -11.72 -19.44 5.21
CA ALA A 136 -13.14 -19.16 5.40
C ALA A 136 -13.99 -20.34 4.91
N ASP A 137 -14.72 -20.95 5.82
CA ASP A 137 -15.65 -22.07 5.57
C ASP A 137 -17.11 -21.73 5.86
N GLY A 138 -17.38 -20.44 6.15
CA GLY A 138 -18.72 -19.94 6.49
C GLY A 138 -19.18 -20.23 7.91
N SER A 139 -18.38 -20.94 8.74
CA SER A 139 -18.73 -21.26 10.13
C SER A 139 -18.62 -20.05 11.06
N VAL A 140 -17.73 -19.11 10.73
CA VAL A 140 -17.53 -17.88 11.49
C VAL A 140 -18.31 -16.74 10.83
N PRO A 141 -19.32 -16.13 11.52
CA PRO A 141 -20.18 -15.11 10.92
C PRO A 141 -19.43 -13.92 10.34
N GLU A 142 -18.34 -13.48 11.00
CA GLU A 142 -17.52 -12.34 10.58
C GLU A 142 -16.69 -12.62 9.33
N LEU A 143 -16.45 -13.91 9.02
CA LEU A 143 -15.70 -14.36 7.84
C LEU A 143 -16.60 -14.96 6.75
N ARG A 144 -17.91 -15.04 6.98
CA ARG A 144 -18.85 -15.60 5.98
C ARG A 144 -18.77 -14.89 4.62
N ALA A 145 -18.48 -13.60 4.64
CA ALA A 145 -18.31 -12.82 3.41
C ALA A 145 -17.02 -13.17 2.62
N ALA A 146 -16.10 -13.91 3.23
CA ALA A 146 -14.84 -14.35 2.61
C ALA A 146 -14.86 -15.84 2.21
N SER A 147 -15.95 -16.59 2.51
CA SER A 147 -16.08 -18.03 2.25
C SER A 147 -16.63 -18.39 0.86
#